data_8cedc584d10aa60c7d8c4e6bac731bb6
#
_entry.id   8cedc584d10aa60c7d8c4e6bac731bb6
#
_cell.length_a   1.000
_cell.length_b   1.000
_cell.length_c   1.000
_cell.angle_alpha   90.00
_cell.angle_beta   90.00
_cell.angle_gamma   90.00
#
_symmetry.space_group_name_H-M   'P 1'
#
loop_
_entity.id
_entity.type
_entity.pdbx_description
1 polymer ?
#
loop_
_entity_poly.entity_id
_entity_poly.type
_entity_poly.pdbx_seq_one_letter_code
_entity_poly.pdbx_strand_id
1 'polypeptide(L)'
;MKTEFSHVKLDNGQELRVVEEGRERSTVFVRPLGEKEIDRGETVTFDPEEEHLVPTIPVYCATLHTTGEVGCKEDILTWVRVVPDGRNGSTVYGRTLGSDEPDTGLAPQLRPGDNFAFRAGSLVLSVDNVDISAATKFEDGYSSITNTVYTWLSLYPNLNSKIIPQEVSYLLLSVARRLDASHEGFSLLHSKLKELDTVEYGIRQRNLNFEIRGLVEIAIVAMNRAFQMADRLGNHFSLSTPFPTSVKDKLVAIKNMRDAYEHIDNRAFGLAGQKSKPHPDALSVFNFERLFQEGIATYGSYELDIYNEAIQLLVDTRQYLKDATSELASL
;
A
#
# COMPACT_ATOMS: atom_id res chain seq x y z
N MET A 1 -22.43 -34.04 28.85
CA MET A 1 -22.51 -34.91 27.67
C MET A 1 -21.86 -34.13 26.54
N LYS A 2 -20.78 -34.65 25.97
CA LYS A 2 -20.08 -33.96 24.88
C LYS A 2 -20.95 -34.04 23.63
N THR A 3 -21.03 -32.94 22.89
CA THR A 3 -21.71 -32.91 21.60
C THR A 3 -20.65 -33.02 20.51
N GLU A 4 -20.89 -33.87 19.52
CA GLU A 4 -19.97 -34.09 18.42
C GLU A 4 -20.56 -33.54 17.11
N PHE A 5 -19.74 -32.82 16.35
CA PHE A 5 -20.09 -32.25 15.06
C PHE A 5 -19.13 -32.71 13.98
N SER A 6 -19.66 -33.02 12.84
CA SER A 6 -18.89 -33.25 11.61
C SER A 6 -19.24 -32.26 10.51
N HIS A 7 -20.38 -31.58 10.64
CA HIS A 7 -20.88 -30.60 9.70
C HIS A 7 -21.41 -29.37 10.42
N VAL A 8 -21.27 -28.22 9.83
CA VAL A 8 -21.86 -26.95 10.29
C VAL A 8 -22.79 -26.43 9.19
N LYS A 9 -23.97 -26.00 9.59
CA LYS A 9 -24.94 -25.38 8.69
C LYS A 9 -24.73 -23.87 8.68
N LEU A 10 -24.53 -23.31 7.49
CA LEU A 10 -24.40 -21.88 7.28
C LEU A 10 -25.76 -21.19 7.19
N ASP A 11 -25.79 -19.85 7.36
CA ASP A 11 -27.02 -19.05 7.28
C ASP A 11 -27.74 -19.15 5.93
N ASN A 12 -27.01 -19.44 4.85
CA ASN A 12 -27.55 -19.70 3.52
C ASN A 12 -28.13 -21.12 3.34
N GLY A 13 -28.12 -21.93 4.40
CA GLY A 13 -28.62 -23.31 4.41
C GLY A 13 -27.65 -24.38 3.92
N GLN A 14 -26.46 -24.02 3.48
CA GLN A 14 -25.41 -24.94 3.04
C GLN A 14 -24.81 -25.66 4.26
N GLU A 15 -24.56 -26.95 4.15
CA GLU A 15 -23.83 -27.73 5.14
C GLU A 15 -22.38 -27.94 4.70
N LEU A 16 -21.44 -27.63 5.60
CA LEU A 16 -20.02 -27.81 5.36
C LEU A 16 -19.46 -28.89 6.28
N ARG A 17 -18.71 -29.82 5.70
CA ARG A 17 -17.87 -30.74 6.45
C ARG A 17 -16.72 -29.96 7.11
N VAL A 18 -16.59 -30.05 8.43
CA VAL A 18 -15.62 -29.28 9.19
C VAL A 18 -14.68 -30.15 10.03
N VAL A 19 -13.50 -29.63 10.25
CA VAL A 19 -12.48 -30.17 11.16
C VAL A 19 -12.10 -29.10 12.18
N GLU A 20 -11.64 -29.52 13.35
CA GLU A 20 -11.19 -28.60 14.38
C GLU A 20 -9.92 -27.89 13.95
N GLU A 21 -9.91 -26.59 14.06
CA GLU A 21 -8.75 -25.73 13.78
C GLU A 21 -8.05 -25.28 15.06
N GLY A 22 -8.78 -25.17 16.17
CA GLY A 22 -8.24 -24.80 17.47
C GLY A 22 -9.31 -24.43 18.48
N ARG A 23 -8.87 -24.10 19.69
CA ARG A 23 -9.72 -23.70 20.81
C ARG A 23 -9.15 -22.51 21.55
N GLU A 24 -10.02 -21.60 21.94
CA GLU A 24 -9.67 -20.51 22.83
C GLU A 24 -10.77 -20.30 23.87
N ARG A 25 -10.43 -20.50 25.15
CA ARG A 25 -11.37 -20.45 26.27
C ARG A 25 -12.58 -21.37 26.04
N SER A 26 -13.78 -20.79 25.91
CA SER A 26 -15.04 -21.47 25.66
C SER A 26 -15.42 -21.52 24.15
N THR A 27 -14.51 -21.14 23.26
CA THR A 27 -14.79 -21.10 21.81
C THR A 27 -14.00 -22.17 21.09
N VAL A 28 -14.68 -22.99 20.30
CA VAL A 28 -14.07 -23.98 19.39
C VAL A 28 -14.12 -23.43 17.98
N PHE A 29 -12.96 -23.32 17.33
CA PHE A 29 -12.82 -22.90 15.96
C PHE A 29 -12.80 -24.11 15.05
N VAL A 30 -13.56 -24.05 13.97
CA VAL A 30 -13.64 -25.12 12.97
C VAL A 30 -13.49 -24.55 11.58
N ARG A 31 -12.82 -25.27 10.71
CA ARG A 31 -12.66 -24.90 9.31
C ARG A 31 -13.28 -25.96 8.37
N PRO A 32 -13.64 -25.59 7.13
CA PRO A 32 -14.02 -26.58 6.14
C PRO A 32 -12.89 -27.58 5.88
N LEU A 33 -13.24 -28.82 5.64
CA LEU A 33 -12.31 -29.81 5.12
C LEU A 33 -11.90 -29.39 3.70
N GLY A 34 -10.60 -29.27 3.44
CA GLY A 34 -10.10 -28.87 2.13
C GLY A 34 -10.35 -29.91 1.04
N GLU A 35 -10.59 -29.48 -0.20
CA GLU A 35 -10.87 -30.38 -1.33
C GLU A 35 -9.81 -31.49 -1.55
N LYS A 36 -8.58 -31.26 -1.12
CA LYS A 36 -7.47 -32.21 -1.24
C LYS A 36 -7.13 -32.91 0.07
N GLU A 37 -7.84 -32.61 1.13
CA GLU A 37 -7.67 -33.27 2.42
C GLU A 37 -8.44 -34.62 2.46
N ILE A 38 -7.79 -35.62 3.03
CA ILE A 38 -8.43 -36.92 3.24
C ILE A 38 -9.36 -36.78 4.45
N ASP A 39 -10.66 -36.99 4.25
CA ASP A 39 -11.60 -37.05 5.37
C ASP A 39 -11.31 -38.33 6.21
N ARG A 40 -10.80 -38.12 7.41
CA ARG A 40 -10.50 -39.19 8.35
C ARG A 40 -11.69 -39.58 9.22
N GLY A 41 -12.83 -38.93 9.00
CA GLY A 41 -14.05 -39.18 9.78
C GLY A 41 -13.99 -38.58 11.20
N GLU A 42 -12.98 -37.75 11.48
CA GLU A 42 -12.82 -37.12 12.81
C GLU A 42 -13.98 -36.15 13.07
N THR A 43 -14.53 -36.19 14.28
CA THR A 43 -15.58 -35.28 14.73
C THR A 43 -14.99 -34.21 15.63
N VAL A 44 -15.54 -33.00 15.53
CA VAL A 44 -15.21 -31.92 16.47
C VAL A 44 -16.04 -32.13 17.73
N THR A 45 -15.37 -32.22 18.87
CA THR A 45 -16.04 -32.41 20.16
C THR A 45 -16.26 -31.07 20.83
N PHE A 46 -17.49 -30.81 21.26
CA PHE A 46 -17.91 -29.61 21.96
C PHE A 46 -18.25 -29.94 23.41
N ASP A 47 -17.56 -29.33 24.36
CA ASP A 47 -17.82 -29.53 25.78
C ASP A 47 -18.98 -28.63 26.25
N PRO A 48 -19.76 -29.04 27.29
CA PRO A 48 -20.93 -28.26 27.73
C PRO A 48 -20.58 -26.86 28.29
N GLU A 49 -19.32 -26.62 28.61
CA GLU A 49 -18.80 -25.34 29.06
C GLU A 49 -18.34 -24.44 27.92
N GLU A 50 -18.32 -24.96 26.69
CA GLU A 50 -17.97 -24.22 25.49
C GLU A 50 -19.21 -23.54 24.91
N GLU A 51 -19.20 -22.24 24.85
CA GLU A 51 -20.39 -21.44 24.52
C GLU A 51 -20.63 -21.30 23.01
N HIS A 52 -19.57 -21.46 22.20
CA HIS A 52 -19.64 -21.15 20.78
C HIS A 52 -18.83 -22.10 19.90
N LEU A 53 -19.46 -22.66 18.88
CA LEU A 53 -18.81 -23.28 17.74
C LEU A 53 -18.73 -22.24 16.60
N VAL A 54 -17.51 -21.86 16.25
CA VAL A 54 -17.30 -20.81 15.24
C VAL A 54 -16.66 -21.41 13.99
N PRO A 55 -17.39 -21.53 12.86
CA PRO A 55 -16.80 -21.97 11.62
C PRO A 55 -15.84 -20.92 11.05
N THR A 56 -14.65 -21.35 10.73
CA THR A 56 -13.65 -20.54 10.02
C THR A 56 -13.73 -20.87 8.53
N ILE A 57 -14.12 -19.91 7.74
CA ILE A 57 -14.20 -20.08 6.28
C ILE A 57 -13.07 -19.26 5.65
N PRO A 58 -12.24 -19.86 4.80
CA PRO A 58 -11.22 -19.11 4.06
C PRO A 58 -11.88 -18.06 3.17
N VAL A 59 -11.52 -16.81 3.35
CA VAL A 59 -11.92 -15.71 2.47
C VAL A 59 -10.76 -15.43 1.52
N TYR A 60 -10.79 -16.08 0.37
CA TYR A 60 -9.73 -15.99 -0.65
C TYR A 60 -9.56 -14.61 -1.27
N CYS A 61 -10.29 -13.60 -0.83
CA CYS A 61 -10.33 -12.29 -1.46
C CYS A 61 -10.39 -11.11 -0.49
N ALA A 62 -10.22 -11.36 0.80
CA ALA A 62 -10.19 -10.27 1.75
C ALA A 62 -8.74 -9.85 2.02
N THR A 63 -8.50 -8.55 2.07
CA THR A 63 -7.24 -7.94 2.46
C THR A 63 -7.46 -7.16 3.74
N LEU A 64 -6.65 -7.41 4.76
CA LEU A 64 -6.61 -6.57 5.95
C LEU A 64 -5.66 -5.40 5.69
N HIS A 65 -6.18 -4.18 5.75
CA HIS A 65 -5.36 -2.98 5.78
C HIS A 65 -4.92 -2.63 7.21
N THR A 66 -3.78 -1.99 7.34
CA THR A 66 -3.26 -1.51 8.65
C THR A 66 -4.13 -0.47 9.30
N THR A 67 -5.00 0.20 8.56
CA THR A 67 -6.05 1.04 9.10
C THR A 67 -7.09 0.26 9.89
N GLY A 68 -7.03 -1.09 9.86
CA GLY A 68 -8.00 -1.97 10.51
C GLY A 68 -9.27 -2.15 9.69
N GLU A 69 -9.17 -2.11 8.37
CA GLU A 69 -10.27 -2.36 7.45
C GLU A 69 -10.06 -3.66 6.68
N VAL A 70 -11.12 -4.41 6.46
CA VAL A 70 -11.11 -5.64 5.66
C VAL A 70 -12.07 -5.47 4.50
N GLY A 71 -11.59 -5.70 3.29
CA GLY A 71 -12.41 -5.80 2.08
C GLY A 71 -12.90 -7.22 1.85
N CYS A 72 -14.18 -7.41 1.59
CA CYS A 72 -14.81 -8.71 1.35
C CYS A 72 -15.02 -8.99 -0.14
N LYS A 73 -15.08 -10.31 -0.47
CA LYS A 73 -15.14 -10.84 -1.84
C LYS A 73 -16.34 -10.38 -2.66
N GLU A 74 -17.49 -10.19 -2.03
CA GLU A 74 -18.75 -9.88 -2.72
C GLU A 74 -18.87 -8.40 -3.09
N ASP A 75 -18.08 -7.56 -2.43
CA ASP A 75 -18.02 -6.13 -2.71
C ASP A 75 -16.59 -5.63 -2.43
N ILE A 76 -15.74 -5.68 -3.45
CA ILE A 76 -14.31 -5.28 -3.37
C ILE A 76 -14.14 -3.81 -2.94
N LEU A 77 -15.17 -3.02 -3.07
CA LEU A 77 -15.18 -1.60 -2.76
C LEU A 77 -15.67 -1.32 -1.34
N THR A 78 -16.26 -2.31 -0.66
CA THR A 78 -16.75 -2.15 0.70
C THR A 78 -15.69 -2.57 1.72
N TRP A 79 -15.06 -1.59 2.32
CA TRP A 79 -14.15 -1.79 3.43
C TRP A 79 -14.92 -1.79 4.74
N VAL A 80 -14.72 -2.84 5.52
CA VAL A 80 -15.34 -2.99 6.83
C VAL A 80 -14.31 -2.68 7.91
N ARG A 81 -14.64 -1.75 8.80
CA ARG A 81 -13.80 -1.42 9.95
C ARG A 81 -13.72 -2.60 10.91
N VAL A 82 -12.50 -3.04 11.20
CA VAL A 82 -12.21 -4.19 12.06
C VAL A 82 -11.39 -3.73 13.27
N VAL A 83 -11.81 -4.19 14.44
CA VAL A 83 -11.13 -3.96 15.72
C VAL A 83 -10.54 -5.27 16.26
N PRO A 84 -9.52 -5.22 17.14
CA PRO A 84 -8.93 -6.42 17.72
C PRO A 84 -9.96 -7.26 18.49
N ASP A 85 -9.91 -8.59 18.32
CA ASP A 85 -10.78 -9.56 19.01
C ASP A 85 -10.00 -10.72 19.62
N GLY A 86 -8.72 -10.54 19.87
CA GLY A 86 -7.85 -11.51 20.52
C GLY A 86 -6.81 -12.15 19.60
N ARG A 87 -6.09 -13.14 20.17
CA ARG A 87 -5.03 -13.88 19.46
C ARG A 87 -4.97 -15.31 19.98
N ASN A 88 -4.83 -16.26 19.06
CA ASN A 88 -4.52 -17.65 19.40
C ASN A 88 -3.29 -18.12 18.60
N GLY A 89 -2.18 -18.38 19.27
CA GLY A 89 -0.92 -18.71 18.63
C GLY A 89 -0.49 -17.65 17.61
N SER A 90 -0.33 -18.06 16.36
CA SER A 90 -0.03 -17.18 15.22
C SER A 90 -1.26 -16.56 14.56
N THR A 91 -2.47 -16.88 14.99
CA THR A 91 -3.70 -16.32 14.43
C THR A 91 -4.18 -15.14 15.27
N VAL A 92 -4.34 -13.99 14.63
CA VAL A 92 -4.90 -12.78 15.20
C VAL A 92 -6.35 -12.67 14.76
N TYR A 93 -7.25 -12.47 15.70
CA TYR A 93 -8.66 -12.30 15.42
C TYR A 93 -9.05 -10.83 15.45
N GLY A 94 -9.90 -10.45 14.50
CA GLY A 94 -10.59 -9.18 14.50
C GLY A 94 -12.09 -9.40 14.38
N ARG A 95 -12.87 -8.42 14.82
CA ARG A 95 -14.32 -8.36 14.58
C ARG A 95 -14.71 -7.04 13.94
N THR A 96 -15.84 -7.00 13.31
CA THR A 96 -16.41 -5.74 12.82
C THR A 96 -16.68 -4.79 13.99
N LEU A 97 -16.39 -3.50 13.79
CA LEU A 97 -16.79 -2.46 14.73
C LEU A 97 -18.32 -2.39 14.78
N GLY A 98 -18.90 -2.47 15.97
CA GLY A 98 -20.34 -2.34 16.16
C GLY A 98 -20.85 -0.93 15.83
N SER A 99 -22.10 -0.82 15.34
CA SER A 99 -22.72 0.47 14.99
C SER A 99 -22.76 1.47 16.15
N ASP A 100 -22.85 0.97 17.38
CA ASP A 100 -22.97 1.76 18.60
C ASP A 100 -21.65 1.83 19.39
N GLU A 101 -20.57 1.29 18.82
CA GLU A 101 -19.24 1.24 19.42
C GLU A 101 -18.37 2.41 18.93
N PRO A 102 -17.76 3.20 19.83
CA PRO A 102 -16.88 4.28 19.42
C PRO A 102 -15.61 3.72 18.77
N ASP A 103 -15.25 4.21 17.58
CA ASP A 103 -13.98 3.85 16.94
C ASP A 103 -12.81 4.48 17.71
N THR A 104 -12.07 3.65 18.40
CA THR A 104 -10.87 4.06 19.17
C THR A 104 -9.62 4.16 18.28
N GLY A 105 -9.73 3.88 16.97
CA GLY A 105 -8.60 3.85 16.05
C GLY A 105 -7.69 2.62 16.20
N LEU A 106 -7.99 1.71 17.13
CA LEU A 106 -7.19 0.50 17.33
C LEU A 106 -7.40 -0.48 16.17
N ALA A 107 -6.31 -0.93 15.56
CA ALA A 107 -6.30 -1.96 14.54
C ALA A 107 -5.68 -3.26 15.08
N PRO A 108 -6.04 -4.44 14.55
CA PRO A 108 -5.37 -5.69 14.89
C PRO A 108 -3.87 -5.59 14.61
N GLN A 109 -3.05 -5.95 15.61
CA GLN A 109 -1.60 -5.88 15.52
C GLN A 109 -1.04 -7.23 15.06
N LEU A 110 -0.46 -7.26 13.86
CA LEU A 110 0.10 -8.47 13.26
C LEU A 110 1.63 -8.43 13.29
N ARG A 111 2.23 -9.59 13.46
CA ARG A 111 3.67 -9.82 13.36
C ARG A 111 3.97 -10.60 12.08
N PRO A 112 5.20 -10.54 11.55
CA PRO A 112 5.60 -11.40 10.45
C PRO A 112 5.30 -12.88 10.75
N GLY A 113 4.56 -13.55 9.86
CA GLY A 113 4.13 -14.94 10.03
C GLY A 113 2.81 -15.13 10.78
N ASP A 114 2.14 -14.05 11.20
CA ASP A 114 0.78 -14.16 11.74
C ASP A 114 -0.24 -14.37 10.61
N ASN A 115 -1.24 -15.20 10.91
CA ASN A 115 -2.46 -15.30 10.13
C ASN A 115 -3.50 -14.33 10.68
N PHE A 116 -4.40 -13.87 9.85
CA PHE A 116 -5.51 -13.03 10.28
C PHE A 116 -6.85 -13.70 9.98
N ALA A 117 -7.74 -13.68 10.96
CA ALA A 117 -9.11 -14.08 10.81
C ALA A 117 -10.03 -12.99 11.38
N PHE A 118 -11.13 -12.67 10.70
CA PHE A 118 -12.09 -11.74 11.28
C PHE A 118 -13.46 -12.37 11.45
N ARG A 119 -14.15 -11.94 12.50
CA ARG A 119 -15.48 -12.42 12.85
C ARG A 119 -16.54 -11.49 12.26
N ALA A 120 -17.39 -12.06 11.40
CA ALA A 120 -18.57 -11.41 10.85
C ALA A 120 -19.82 -12.18 11.35
N GLY A 121 -20.45 -11.70 12.37
CA GLY A 121 -21.54 -12.43 13.04
C GLY A 121 -21.03 -13.72 13.69
N SER A 122 -21.63 -14.86 13.34
CA SER A 122 -21.22 -16.20 13.81
C SER A 122 -20.12 -16.84 12.95
N LEU A 123 -19.69 -16.18 11.88
CA LEU A 123 -18.66 -16.70 10.97
C LEU A 123 -17.29 -16.10 11.32
N VAL A 124 -16.25 -16.95 11.32
CA VAL A 124 -14.86 -16.51 11.31
C VAL A 124 -14.31 -16.72 9.90
N LEU A 125 -13.84 -15.64 9.32
CA LEU A 125 -13.33 -15.59 7.96
C LEU A 125 -11.81 -15.49 8.03
N SER A 126 -11.11 -16.50 7.49
CA SER A 126 -9.66 -16.46 7.36
C SER A 126 -9.27 -15.55 6.19
N VAL A 127 -8.40 -14.60 6.43
CA VAL A 127 -7.96 -13.62 5.43
C VAL A 127 -6.64 -14.08 4.84
N ASP A 128 -6.66 -14.50 3.58
CA ASP A 128 -5.48 -15.04 2.90
C ASP A 128 -4.42 -13.99 2.54
N ASN A 129 -4.82 -12.73 2.41
CA ASN A 129 -3.92 -11.63 2.10
C ASN A 129 -3.93 -10.61 3.23
N VAL A 130 -2.98 -10.76 4.12
CA VAL A 130 -2.69 -9.72 5.10
C VAL A 130 -1.67 -8.78 4.48
N ASP A 131 -2.08 -7.57 4.18
CA ASP A 131 -1.16 -6.52 3.77
C ASP A 131 -0.31 -6.06 4.96
N ILE A 132 0.75 -6.85 5.24
CA ILE A 132 1.71 -6.55 6.30
C ILE A 132 2.56 -5.32 5.94
N SER A 133 2.64 -4.95 4.67
CA SER A 133 3.47 -3.82 4.24
C SER A 133 2.92 -2.48 4.72
N ALA A 134 1.67 -2.46 5.03
CA ALA A 134 1.09 -1.34 5.73
C ALA A 134 1.60 -1.23 7.19
N ALA A 135 2.33 -2.21 7.74
CA ALA A 135 3.11 -2.03 8.98
C ALA A 135 4.32 -1.11 8.79
N THR A 136 4.77 -0.88 7.58
CA THR A 136 5.66 0.21 7.22
C THR A 136 4.84 1.47 6.92
N LYS A 137 4.16 2.00 7.93
CA LYS A 137 3.81 3.41 7.88
C LYS A 137 5.14 4.16 7.90
N PHE A 138 5.44 4.87 6.85
CA PHE A 138 6.42 5.93 6.91
C PHE A 138 6.04 6.86 8.08
N GLU A 139 6.99 7.48 8.73
CA GLU A 139 6.76 8.33 9.92
C GLU A 139 5.68 9.40 9.70
N ASP A 140 5.44 9.80 8.45
CA ASP A 140 4.41 10.75 8.01
C ASP A 140 3.02 10.15 7.78
N GLY A 141 2.85 8.83 8.02
CA GLY A 141 1.57 8.12 7.83
C GLY A 141 1.28 7.67 6.40
N TYR A 142 2.18 7.88 5.45
CA TYR A 142 2.05 7.35 4.09
C TYR A 142 2.10 5.82 4.11
N SER A 143 1.17 5.17 3.44
CA SER A 143 1.17 3.71 3.27
C SER A 143 1.48 3.33 1.83
N SER A 144 2.26 2.24 1.61
CA SER A 144 2.60 1.75 0.27
C SER A 144 1.35 1.50 -0.58
N ILE A 145 1.34 2.05 -1.80
CA ILE A 145 0.28 1.78 -2.76
C ILE A 145 0.59 0.58 -3.66
N THR A 146 1.86 0.16 -3.73
CA THR A 146 2.28 -0.97 -4.57
C THR A 146 1.54 -2.24 -4.19
N ASN A 147 1.46 -2.53 -2.91
CA ASN A 147 0.78 -3.73 -2.44
C ASN A 147 -0.73 -3.67 -2.64
N THR A 148 -1.34 -2.49 -2.46
CA THR A 148 -2.77 -2.29 -2.76
C THR A 148 -3.06 -2.61 -4.23
N VAL A 149 -2.27 -2.06 -5.14
CA VAL A 149 -2.42 -2.32 -6.59
C VAL A 149 -2.12 -3.78 -6.93
N TYR A 150 -1.07 -4.37 -6.36
CA TYR A 150 -0.75 -5.78 -6.57
C TYR A 150 -1.88 -6.70 -6.10
N THR A 151 -2.41 -6.45 -4.92
CA THR A 151 -3.54 -7.20 -4.37
C THR A 151 -4.76 -7.08 -5.28
N TRP A 152 -5.10 -5.86 -5.71
CA TRP A 152 -6.20 -5.64 -6.64
C TRP A 152 -6.00 -6.42 -7.95
N LEU A 153 -4.83 -6.36 -8.56
CA LEU A 153 -4.52 -7.11 -9.79
C LEU A 153 -4.63 -8.63 -9.61
N SER A 154 -4.29 -9.13 -8.44
CA SER A 154 -4.37 -10.57 -8.14
C SER A 154 -5.80 -11.04 -7.91
N LEU A 155 -6.65 -10.18 -7.33
CA LEU A 155 -8.03 -10.53 -6.98
C LEU A 155 -9.02 -10.30 -8.13
N TYR A 156 -8.85 -9.23 -8.89
CA TYR A 156 -9.80 -8.79 -9.91
C TYR A 156 -10.16 -9.87 -10.95
N PRO A 157 -9.21 -10.63 -11.54
CA PRO A 157 -9.53 -11.70 -12.49
C PRO A 157 -10.42 -12.79 -11.89
N ASN A 158 -10.20 -13.11 -10.62
CA ASN A 158 -10.95 -14.14 -9.91
C ASN A 158 -12.39 -13.72 -9.61
N LEU A 159 -12.62 -12.40 -9.43
CA LEU A 159 -13.93 -11.86 -9.04
C LEU A 159 -14.88 -11.65 -10.21
N ASN A 160 -14.36 -11.15 -11.33
CA ASN A 160 -15.18 -10.70 -12.43
C ASN A 160 -15.12 -11.60 -13.67
N SER A 161 -14.35 -12.69 -13.62
CA SER A 161 -14.05 -13.54 -14.79
C SER A 161 -13.51 -12.74 -16.00
N LYS A 162 -13.00 -11.52 -15.74
CA LYS A 162 -12.42 -10.64 -16.74
C LYS A 162 -10.90 -10.73 -16.67
N ILE A 163 -10.28 -10.85 -17.81
CA ILE A 163 -8.82 -10.81 -17.91
C ILE A 163 -8.38 -9.34 -18.00
N ILE A 164 -7.61 -8.90 -17.03
CA ILE A 164 -6.96 -7.58 -17.10
C ILE A 164 -5.88 -7.63 -18.18
N PRO A 165 -5.90 -6.73 -19.17
CA PRO A 165 -4.82 -6.64 -20.13
C PRO A 165 -3.45 -6.49 -19.43
N GLN A 166 -2.45 -7.18 -19.94
CA GLN A 166 -1.12 -7.21 -19.32
C GLN A 166 -0.48 -5.81 -19.24
N GLU A 167 -0.74 -4.97 -20.25
CA GLU A 167 -0.26 -3.59 -20.26
C GLU A 167 -0.86 -2.74 -19.13
N VAL A 168 -2.14 -2.96 -18.77
CA VAL A 168 -2.79 -2.30 -17.61
C VAL A 168 -2.06 -2.69 -16.34
N SER A 169 -1.84 -3.99 -16.14
CA SER A 169 -1.17 -4.52 -14.96
C SER A 169 0.25 -3.95 -14.81
N TYR A 170 1.03 -3.95 -15.88
CA TYR A 170 2.38 -3.42 -15.86
C TYR A 170 2.41 -1.91 -15.61
N LEU A 171 1.49 -1.16 -16.22
CA LEU A 171 1.44 0.27 -16.07
C LEU A 171 1.04 0.66 -14.64
N LEU A 172 -0.03 0.07 -14.10
CA LEU A 172 -0.49 0.30 -12.71
C LEU A 172 0.61 -0.01 -11.70
N LEU A 173 1.23 -1.20 -11.76
CA LEU A 173 2.31 -1.57 -10.86
C LEU A 173 3.53 -0.66 -11.01
N SER A 174 3.83 -0.24 -12.23
CA SER A 174 4.96 0.66 -12.48
C SER A 174 4.73 2.05 -11.90
N VAL A 175 3.51 2.58 -11.99
CA VAL A 175 3.14 3.86 -11.34
C VAL A 175 3.24 3.72 -9.84
N ALA A 176 2.59 2.70 -9.26
CA ALA A 176 2.55 2.45 -7.83
C ALA A 176 3.96 2.33 -7.22
N ARG A 177 4.81 1.49 -7.79
CA ARG A 177 6.20 1.30 -7.33
C ARG A 177 7.04 2.58 -7.38
N ARG A 178 6.81 3.44 -8.36
CA ARG A 178 7.54 4.71 -8.47
C ARG A 178 7.02 5.77 -7.52
N LEU A 179 5.71 5.77 -7.22
CA LEU A 179 5.15 6.62 -6.16
C LEU A 179 5.74 6.25 -4.81
N ASP A 180 5.78 4.97 -4.48
CA ASP A 180 6.37 4.49 -3.22
C ASP A 180 7.86 4.81 -3.16
N ALA A 181 8.63 4.53 -4.23
CA ALA A 181 10.06 4.82 -4.27
C ALA A 181 10.37 6.33 -4.15
N SER A 182 9.54 7.19 -4.75
CA SER A 182 9.70 8.64 -4.61
C SER A 182 9.40 9.09 -3.18
N HIS A 183 8.32 8.58 -2.59
CA HIS A 183 7.96 8.91 -1.22
C HIS A 183 9.04 8.44 -0.22
N GLU A 184 9.55 7.22 -0.37
CA GLU A 184 10.65 6.71 0.45
C GLU A 184 11.91 7.58 0.32
N GLY A 185 12.23 8.00 -0.93
CA GLY A 185 13.33 8.90 -1.20
C GLY A 185 13.18 10.25 -0.47
N PHE A 186 12.00 10.86 -0.49
CA PHE A 186 11.76 12.11 0.25
C PHE A 186 11.75 11.91 1.76
N SER A 187 11.17 10.83 2.28
CA SER A 187 11.20 10.52 3.71
C SER A 187 12.63 10.37 4.22
N LEU A 188 13.47 9.64 3.49
CA LEU A 188 14.87 9.47 3.85
C LEU A 188 15.63 10.79 3.73
N LEU A 189 15.36 11.59 2.70
CA LEU A 189 15.92 12.94 2.52
C LEU A 189 15.58 13.84 3.71
N HIS A 190 14.33 13.87 4.16
CA HIS A 190 13.90 14.63 5.35
C HIS A 190 14.65 14.19 6.61
N SER A 191 14.80 12.87 6.80
CA SER A 191 15.57 12.32 7.93
C SER A 191 17.03 12.77 7.89
N LYS A 192 17.65 12.75 6.69
CA LYS A 192 19.06 13.16 6.52
C LYS A 192 19.26 14.68 6.67
N LEU A 193 18.31 15.50 6.27
CA LEU A 193 18.37 16.94 6.51
C LEU A 193 18.27 17.25 8.01
N LYS A 194 17.38 16.59 8.75
CA LYS A 194 17.30 16.71 10.22
C LYS A 194 18.61 16.26 10.90
N GLU A 195 19.22 15.17 10.41
CA GLU A 195 20.51 14.69 10.93
C GLU A 195 21.61 15.73 10.67
N LEU A 196 21.61 16.38 9.50
CA LEU A 196 22.60 17.39 9.12
C LEU A 196 22.58 18.58 10.08
N ASP A 197 21.40 19.01 10.55
CA ASP A 197 21.24 20.13 11.48
C ASP A 197 21.88 19.87 12.86
N THR A 198 22.09 18.61 13.22
CA THR A 198 22.58 18.18 14.54
C THR A 198 24.01 17.67 14.54
N VAL A 199 24.57 17.39 13.37
CA VAL A 199 25.91 16.79 13.26
C VAL A 199 27.00 17.86 13.30
N GLU A 200 28.07 17.59 14.06
CA GLU A 200 29.23 18.46 14.10
C GLU A 200 30.02 18.47 12.76
N TYR A 201 30.69 19.58 12.51
CA TYR A 201 31.53 19.75 11.32
C TYR A 201 32.60 18.65 11.24
N GLY A 202 32.62 17.91 10.12
CA GLY A 202 33.55 16.81 9.92
C GLY A 202 33.26 15.89 8.76
N ILE A 203 33.82 14.68 8.82
CA ILE A 203 33.63 13.66 7.77
C ILE A 203 32.13 13.26 7.66
N ARG A 204 31.43 13.10 8.79
CA ARG A 204 29.99 12.72 8.79
C ARG A 204 29.14 13.76 8.09
N GLN A 205 29.36 15.05 8.37
CA GLN A 205 28.64 16.14 7.70
C GLN A 205 28.87 16.12 6.18
N ARG A 206 30.11 15.89 5.73
CA ARG A 206 30.40 15.78 4.28
C ARG A 206 29.66 14.60 3.65
N ASN A 207 29.65 13.45 4.32
CA ASN A 207 28.95 12.27 3.82
C ASN A 207 27.45 12.53 3.72
N LEU A 208 26.85 13.16 4.73
CA LEU A 208 25.43 13.56 4.70
C LEU A 208 25.12 14.47 3.52
N ASN A 209 25.96 15.45 3.23
CA ASN A 209 25.79 16.32 2.07
C ASN A 209 25.75 15.55 0.74
N PHE A 210 26.56 14.49 0.59
CA PHE A 210 26.50 13.65 -0.61
C PHE A 210 25.29 12.72 -0.61
N GLU A 211 24.93 12.15 0.53
CA GLU A 211 23.73 11.32 0.69
C GLU A 211 22.47 12.12 0.32
N ILE A 212 22.32 13.35 0.84
CA ILE A 212 21.20 14.26 0.57
C ILE A 212 21.06 14.58 -0.93
N ARG A 213 22.18 14.89 -1.59
CA ARG A 213 22.19 15.17 -3.03
C ARG A 213 21.73 13.98 -3.86
N GLY A 214 22.21 12.77 -3.53
CA GLY A 214 21.79 11.55 -4.22
C GLY A 214 20.31 11.22 -3.97
N LEU A 215 19.81 11.45 -2.76
CA LEU A 215 18.41 11.17 -2.42
C LEU A 215 17.42 12.09 -3.14
N VAL A 216 17.70 13.40 -3.23
CA VAL A 216 16.83 14.32 -3.96
C VAL A 216 16.78 13.98 -5.45
N GLU A 217 17.89 13.59 -6.04
CA GLU A 217 17.95 13.13 -7.42
C GLU A 217 17.07 11.91 -7.63
N ILE A 218 17.25 10.85 -6.83
CA ILE A 218 16.47 9.60 -6.93
C ILE A 218 14.97 9.88 -6.75
N ALA A 219 14.60 10.67 -5.74
CA ALA A 219 13.22 10.98 -5.42
C ALA A 219 12.52 11.73 -6.57
N ILE A 220 13.16 12.77 -7.14
CA ILE A 220 12.60 13.56 -8.25
C ILE A 220 12.52 12.72 -9.53
N VAL A 221 13.51 11.90 -9.84
CA VAL A 221 13.48 11.02 -11.00
C VAL A 221 12.34 10.01 -10.89
N ALA A 222 12.15 9.40 -9.73
CA ALA A 222 11.05 8.47 -9.48
C ALA A 222 9.69 9.16 -9.59
N MET A 223 9.54 10.35 -8.97
CA MET A 223 8.34 11.18 -9.01
C MET A 223 7.94 11.52 -10.45
N ASN A 224 8.85 12.06 -11.24
CA ASN A 224 8.55 12.42 -12.62
C ASN A 224 8.07 11.23 -13.44
N ARG A 225 8.73 10.08 -13.26
CA ARG A 225 8.33 8.85 -13.98
C ARG A 225 6.95 8.36 -13.54
N ALA A 226 6.64 8.43 -12.24
CA ALA A 226 5.31 8.10 -11.73
C ALA A 226 4.24 8.98 -12.38
N PHE A 227 4.45 10.30 -12.39
CA PHE A 227 3.48 11.25 -12.92
C PHE A 227 3.27 11.10 -14.42
N GLN A 228 4.34 10.94 -15.21
CA GLN A 228 4.21 10.72 -16.65
C GLN A 228 3.49 9.41 -16.98
N MET A 229 3.72 8.35 -16.20
CA MET A 229 3.04 7.07 -16.42
C MET A 229 1.59 7.12 -15.96
N ALA A 230 1.27 7.86 -14.90
CA ALA A 230 -0.10 8.06 -14.43
C ALA A 230 -0.93 8.88 -15.45
N ASP A 231 -0.36 9.95 -16.01
CA ASP A 231 -1.00 10.71 -17.08
C ASP A 231 -1.22 9.84 -18.33
N ARG A 232 -0.25 9.01 -18.69
CA ARG A 232 -0.39 8.04 -19.80
C ARG A 232 -1.49 7.02 -19.55
N LEU A 233 -1.65 6.55 -18.31
CA LEU A 233 -2.73 5.62 -17.94
C LEU A 233 -4.09 6.21 -18.28
N GLY A 234 -4.37 7.44 -17.83
CA GLY A 234 -5.62 8.13 -18.12
C GLY A 234 -5.88 8.33 -19.60
N ASN A 235 -4.88 8.84 -20.33
CA ASN A 235 -5.00 9.11 -21.76
C ASN A 235 -5.16 7.83 -22.59
N HIS A 236 -4.41 6.77 -22.28
CA HIS A 236 -4.43 5.51 -23.03
C HIS A 236 -5.77 4.77 -22.91
N PHE A 237 -6.32 4.74 -21.70
CA PHE A 237 -7.59 4.05 -21.44
C PHE A 237 -8.80 4.98 -21.49
N SER A 238 -8.62 6.25 -21.85
CA SER A 238 -9.70 7.25 -21.93
C SER A 238 -10.53 7.33 -20.66
N LEU A 239 -9.84 7.32 -19.51
CA LEU A 239 -10.52 7.34 -18.21
C LEU A 239 -11.27 8.63 -18.00
N SER A 240 -12.45 8.54 -17.38
CA SER A 240 -13.24 9.71 -16.98
C SER A 240 -12.67 10.40 -15.75
N THR A 241 -11.95 9.67 -14.91
CA THR A 241 -11.21 10.19 -13.75
C THR A 241 -10.17 11.21 -14.20
N PRO A 242 -10.29 12.50 -13.81
CA PRO A 242 -9.38 13.53 -14.30
C PRO A 242 -8.00 13.39 -13.62
N PHE A 243 -6.95 13.54 -14.41
CA PHE A 243 -5.60 13.64 -13.86
C PHE A 243 -5.46 14.91 -13.00
N PRO A 244 -4.85 14.87 -11.79
CA PRO A 244 -4.83 15.97 -10.85
C PRO A 244 -4.23 17.25 -11.45
N THR A 245 -4.94 18.38 -11.36
CA THR A 245 -4.49 19.66 -11.90
C THR A 245 -3.21 20.12 -11.20
N SER A 246 -3.11 19.93 -9.87
CA SER A 246 -1.91 20.23 -9.09
C SER A 246 -0.65 19.58 -9.68
N VAL A 247 -0.75 18.30 -10.05
CA VAL A 247 0.34 17.55 -10.65
C VAL A 247 0.62 18.03 -12.07
N LYS A 248 -0.43 18.28 -12.86
CA LYS A 248 -0.33 18.73 -14.24
C LYS A 248 0.42 20.04 -14.36
N ASP A 249 0.14 20.99 -13.48
CA ASP A 249 0.77 22.30 -13.45
C ASP A 249 2.28 22.22 -13.11
N LYS A 250 2.70 21.21 -12.38
CA LYS A 250 4.10 20.98 -11.98
C LYS A 250 4.88 20.02 -12.90
N LEU A 251 4.22 19.34 -13.82
CA LEU A 251 4.88 18.34 -14.69
C LEU A 251 6.08 18.91 -15.44
N VAL A 252 5.99 20.14 -15.94
CA VAL A 252 7.08 20.79 -16.69
C VAL A 252 8.29 21.04 -15.80
N ALA A 253 8.07 21.57 -14.60
CA ALA A 253 9.13 21.85 -13.63
C ALA A 253 9.86 20.54 -13.22
N ILE A 254 9.08 19.55 -12.79
CA ILE A 254 9.61 18.27 -12.32
C ILE A 254 10.34 17.53 -13.46
N LYS A 255 9.81 17.60 -14.69
CA LYS A 255 10.49 17.03 -15.87
C LYS A 255 11.85 17.70 -16.11
N ASN A 256 11.93 19.02 -16.06
CA ASN A 256 13.19 19.72 -16.29
C ASN A 256 14.23 19.43 -15.19
N MET A 257 13.79 19.34 -13.94
CA MET A 257 14.65 18.90 -12.82
C MET A 257 15.16 17.48 -13.05
N ARG A 258 14.26 16.54 -13.39
CA ARG A 258 14.65 15.15 -13.72
C ARG A 258 15.65 15.10 -14.86
N ASP A 259 15.38 15.80 -15.97
CA ASP A 259 16.29 15.84 -17.13
C ASP A 259 17.66 16.43 -16.74
N ALA A 260 17.70 17.37 -15.80
CA ALA A 260 18.96 17.90 -15.28
C ALA A 260 19.75 16.84 -14.51
N TYR A 261 19.10 16.08 -13.65
CA TYR A 261 19.73 15.03 -12.87
C TYR A 261 20.15 13.81 -13.75
N GLU A 262 19.28 13.34 -14.64
CA GLU A 262 19.59 12.20 -15.51
C GLU A 262 20.74 12.49 -16.51
N HIS A 263 21.02 13.77 -16.78
CA HIS A 263 22.09 14.21 -17.69
C HIS A 263 23.11 15.10 -16.98
N ILE A 264 23.42 14.75 -15.71
CA ILE A 264 24.29 15.55 -14.85
C ILE A 264 25.71 15.68 -15.41
N ASP A 265 26.18 14.70 -16.17
CA ASP A 265 27.42 14.72 -16.92
C ASP A 265 27.47 15.89 -17.91
N ASN A 266 26.45 16.03 -18.74
CA ASN A 266 26.33 17.16 -19.67
C ASN A 266 26.23 18.49 -18.92
N ARG A 267 25.48 18.53 -17.80
CA ARG A 267 25.34 19.72 -16.96
C ARG A 267 26.67 20.18 -16.40
N ALA A 268 27.54 19.26 -15.99
CA ALA A 268 28.87 19.57 -15.50
C ALA A 268 29.75 20.28 -16.55
N PHE A 269 29.49 20.10 -17.84
CA PHE A 269 30.12 20.83 -18.93
C PHE A 269 29.36 22.10 -19.38
N GLY A 270 28.36 22.52 -18.64
CA GLY A 270 27.52 23.68 -18.99
C GLY A 270 26.57 23.44 -20.16
N LEU A 271 26.26 22.19 -20.49
CA LEU A 271 25.47 21.83 -21.66
C LEU A 271 24.07 21.38 -21.27
N ALA A 272 23.07 21.68 -22.10
CA ALA A 272 21.69 21.21 -21.93
C ALA A 272 20.98 20.90 -23.26
N GLY A 273 19.91 20.10 -23.17
CA GLY A 273 19.04 19.72 -24.29
C GLY A 273 19.62 18.62 -25.19
N GLN A 274 18.81 18.18 -26.17
CA GLN A 274 19.10 17.01 -27.03
C GLN A 274 20.41 17.11 -27.83
N LYS A 275 20.93 18.31 -28.06
CA LYS A 275 22.17 18.53 -28.83
C LYS A 275 23.32 19.01 -27.96
N SER A 276 23.21 18.83 -26.63
CA SER A 276 24.24 19.25 -25.66
C SER A 276 24.79 20.66 -25.97
N LYS A 277 23.89 21.63 -26.05
CA LYS A 277 24.25 23.03 -26.32
C LYS A 277 24.54 23.78 -25.00
N PRO A 278 25.41 24.81 -25.01
CA PRO A 278 25.58 25.68 -23.87
C PRO A 278 24.26 26.24 -23.37
N HIS A 279 24.01 26.15 -22.05
CA HIS A 279 22.79 26.60 -21.43
C HIS A 279 23.10 27.35 -20.12
N PRO A 280 22.53 28.54 -19.90
CA PRO A 280 22.87 29.37 -18.74
C PRO A 280 22.56 28.67 -17.41
N ASP A 281 21.49 27.86 -17.35
CA ASP A 281 21.07 27.18 -16.14
C ASP A 281 21.70 25.78 -15.96
N ALA A 282 22.56 25.32 -16.91
CA ALA A 282 23.10 23.97 -16.85
C ALA A 282 23.77 23.65 -15.50
N LEU A 283 24.55 24.58 -14.98
CA LEU A 283 25.27 24.42 -13.72
C LEU A 283 24.40 24.61 -12.47
N SER A 284 23.18 25.13 -12.60
CA SER A 284 22.30 25.35 -11.43
C SER A 284 21.87 24.08 -10.74
N VAL A 285 21.94 22.91 -11.43
CA VAL A 285 21.70 21.59 -10.85
C VAL A 285 22.63 21.26 -9.69
N PHE A 286 23.80 21.89 -9.62
CA PHE A 286 24.78 21.70 -8.55
C PHE A 286 24.58 22.69 -7.38
N ASN A 287 23.63 23.63 -7.48
CA ASN A 287 23.31 24.55 -6.40
C ASN A 287 22.27 23.91 -5.46
N PHE A 288 22.73 23.43 -4.31
CA PHE A 288 21.91 22.83 -3.28
C PHE A 288 21.69 23.75 -2.07
N GLU A 289 22.07 25.04 -2.14
CA GLU A 289 21.98 25.95 -1.00
C GLU A 289 20.55 26.03 -0.46
N ARG A 290 19.57 26.26 -1.31
CA ARG A 290 18.17 26.33 -0.89
C ARG A 290 17.60 24.99 -0.43
N LEU A 291 18.11 23.86 -0.95
CA LEU A 291 17.74 22.56 -0.44
C LEU A 291 18.15 22.38 1.02
N PHE A 292 19.36 22.79 1.36
CA PHE A 292 19.90 22.67 2.71
C PHE A 292 19.27 23.68 3.70
N GLN A 293 18.95 24.87 3.24
CA GLN A 293 18.43 25.95 4.11
C GLN A 293 16.91 25.96 4.22
N GLU A 294 16.21 25.70 3.14
CA GLU A 294 14.76 25.91 3.00
C GLU A 294 13.99 24.63 2.65
N GLY A 295 14.68 23.54 2.30
CA GLY A 295 14.03 22.34 1.76
C GLY A 295 13.48 22.52 0.35
N ILE A 296 14.09 23.42 -0.45
CA ILE A 296 13.64 23.74 -1.81
C ILE A 296 14.68 23.20 -2.82
N ALA A 297 14.29 22.20 -3.59
CA ALA A 297 15.07 21.74 -4.73
C ALA A 297 14.89 22.72 -5.90
N THR A 298 15.99 23.10 -6.58
CA THR A 298 15.98 24.09 -7.66
C THR A 298 16.69 23.63 -8.90
N TYR A 299 16.20 24.04 -10.08
CA TYR A 299 16.92 23.96 -11.35
C TYR A 299 16.52 25.11 -12.27
N GLY A 300 17.43 26.04 -12.55
CA GLY A 300 17.12 27.29 -13.25
C GLY A 300 16.05 28.08 -12.48
N SER A 301 14.92 28.35 -13.12
CA SER A 301 13.77 29.00 -12.51
C SER A 301 12.75 28.03 -11.90
N TYR A 302 12.99 26.74 -11.97
CA TYR A 302 12.08 25.74 -11.43
C TYR A 302 12.40 25.44 -9.97
N GLU A 303 11.35 25.32 -9.15
CA GLU A 303 11.43 25.08 -7.72
C GLU A 303 10.45 23.98 -7.30
N LEU A 304 10.84 23.21 -6.28
CA LEU A 304 10.01 22.18 -5.65
C LEU A 304 10.27 22.17 -4.14
N ASP A 305 9.25 22.51 -3.35
CA ASP A 305 9.28 22.31 -1.90
C ASP A 305 9.16 20.80 -1.62
N ILE A 306 10.24 20.24 -1.05
CA ILE A 306 10.31 18.81 -0.77
C ILE A 306 9.49 18.38 0.45
N TYR A 307 9.16 19.30 1.35
CA TYR A 307 8.44 19.00 2.59
C TYR A 307 6.92 18.95 2.40
N ASN A 308 6.39 19.92 1.65
CA ASN A 308 4.95 20.06 1.52
C ASN A 308 4.46 19.76 0.11
N GLU A 309 5.01 20.47 -0.88
CA GLU A 309 4.53 20.37 -2.26
C GLU A 309 4.79 18.97 -2.86
N ALA A 310 6.02 18.45 -2.73
CA ALA A 310 6.36 17.14 -3.27
C ALA A 310 5.48 16.04 -2.66
N ILE A 311 5.28 16.05 -1.34
CA ILE A 311 4.45 15.06 -0.66
C ILE A 311 2.98 15.19 -1.09
N GLN A 312 2.43 16.42 -1.19
CA GLN A 312 1.06 16.61 -1.64
C GLN A 312 0.83 16.11 -3.08
N LEU A 313 1.78 16.36 -4.00
CA LEU A 313 1.70 15.87 -5.37
C LEU A 313 1.71 14.34 -5.44
N LEU A 314 2.48 13.68 -4.58
CA LEU A 314 2.46 12.22 -4.45
C LEU A 314 1.13 11.71 -3.92
N VAL A 315 0.55 12.37 -2.92
CA VAL A 315 -0.77 12.04 -2.36
C VAL A 315 -1.86 12.20 -3.41
N ASP A 316 -1.87 13.30 -4.14
CA ASP A 316 -2.84 13.56 -5.21
C ASP A 316 -2.75 12.50 -6.33
N THR A 317 -1.53 12.14 -6.74
CA THR A 317 -1.33 11.11 -7.77
C THR A 317 -1.71 9.72 -7.26
N ARG A 318 -1.48 9.44 -5.99
CA ARG A 318 -1.90 8.20 -5.35
C ARG A 318 -3.42 8.07 -5.31
N GLN A 319 -4.12 9.16 -4.95
CA GLN A 319 -5.59 9.16 -4.98
C GLN A 319 -6.11 8.94 -6.41
N TYR A 320 -5.54 9.67 -7.38
CA TYR A 320 -5.84 9.43 -8.79
C TYR A 320 -5.66 7.97 -9.22
N LEU A 321 -4.56 7.33 -8.80
CA LEU A 321 -4.31 5.92 -9.15
C LEU A 321 -5.36 4.98 -8.55
N LYS A 322 -5.84 5.24 -7.33
CA LYS A 322 -6.94 4.49 -6.72
C LYS A 322 -8.24 4.64 -7.51
N ASP A 323 -8.59 5.87 -7.85
CA ASP A 323 -9.81 6.18 -8.59
C ASP A 323 -9.77 5.60 -10.01
N ALA A 324 -8.64 5.73 -10.69
CA ALA A 324 -8.39 5.13 -12.01
C ALA A 324 -8.47 3.59 -11.97
N THR A 325 -7.95 2.97 -10.91
CA THR A 325 -8.04 1.52 -10.70
C THR A 325 -9.48 1.07 -10.54
N SER A 326 -10.28 1.83 -9.77
CA SER A 326 -11.70 1.56 -9.57
C SER A 326 -12.50 1.72 -10.88
N GLU A 327 -12.20 2.74 -11.68
CA GLU A 327 -12.82 2.94 -12.99
C GLU A 327 -12.47 1.80 -13.95
N LEU A 328 -11.19 1.39 -14.02
CA LEU A 328 -10.74 0.25 -14.84
C LEU A 328 -11.42 -1.06 -14.45
N ALA A 329 -11.80 -1.21 -13.19
CA ALA A 329 -12.58 -2.36 -12.71
C ALA A 329 -14.01 -2.38 -13.24
N SER A 330 -14.57 -1.21 -13.57
CA SER A 330 -15.94 -1.09 -14.07
C SER A 330 -16.06 -1.24 -15.60
N LEU A 331 -14.95 -1.05 -16.34
CA LEU A 331 -14.86 -1.26 -17.79
C LEU A 331 -14.78 -2.75 -18.16
#